data_ffec38db6ac2fa0aa2d234f3b3ee450d
#
_entry.id   ffec38db6ac2fa0aa2d234f3b3ee450d
#
_cell.length_a   1.000
_cell.length_b   1.000
_cell.length_c   1.000
_cell.angle_alpha   90.00
_cell.angle_beta   90.00
_cell.angle_gamma   90.00
#
_symmetry.space_group_name_H-M   'P 1'
#
loop_
_entity.id
_entity.type
_entity.pdbx_description
1 polymer ?
#
loop_
_entity_poly.entity_id
_entity_poly.type
_entity_poly.pdbx_seq_one_letter_code
_entity_poly.pdbx_strand_id
1 'polypeptide(L)'
;MQVSRKSVIVGAGVGLAAATLAACSGGDSGDSGDEVSGAASEELTTTADVPVGSGIIVGETIITQPVAGDFKAFSAVCTHSGCLINAVADGTLNCPCHGSKFSLDGAVVRGPAARPLTEETITVQGDSIVAG
;
A
#
# COMPACT_ATOMS: atom_id res chain seq x y z
N MET A 1 20.90 7.13 -26.14
CA MET A 1 19.72 7.79 -26.66
C MET A 1 19.52 9.08 -25.97
N GLN A 2 19.72 10.11 -26.70
CA GLN A 2 19.59 11.43 -26.14
C GLN A 2 18.23 11.94 -26.43
N VAL A 3 17.51 12.23 -25.42
CA VAL A 3 16.26 12.93 -25.60
C VAL A 3 16.52 14.37 -25.27
N SER A 4 16.59 15.14 -26.26
CA SER A 4 16.79 16.56 -26.12
C SER A 4 15.46 17.21 -25.83
N ARG A 5 15.35 17.76 -24.68
CA ARG A 5 14.18 18.53 -24.34
C ARG A 5 14.53 19.97 -24.52
N LYS A 6 14.03 20.51 -25.53
CA LYS A 6 14.08 21.94 -25.68
C LYS A 6 12.76 22.49 -25.26
N SER A 7 12.77 23.03 -24.11
CA SER A 7 11.60 23.77 -23.66
C SER A 7 11.83 25.21 -24.05
N VAL A 8 11.06 25.64 -24.94
CA VAL A 8 11.04 27.04 -25.29
C VAL A 8 9.83 27.64 -24.61
N ILE A 9 10.12 28.41 -23.62
CA ILE A 9 9.08 29.16 -22.98
C ILE A 9 9.22 30.57 -23.47
N VAL A 10 8.36 30.96 -24.31
CA VAL A 10 8.23 32.35 -24.68
C VAL A 10 6.89 32.80 -24.20
N GLY A 11 6.90 33.53 -23.17
CA GLY A 11 5.69 34.10 -22.69
C GLY A 11 5.95 35.50 -22.22
N ALA A 12 5.76 36.41 -23.05
CA ALA A 12 5.76 37.76 -22.63
C ALA A 12 4.35 38.23 -22.72
N GLY A 13 3.73 38.35 -21.62
CA GLY A 13 2.42 38.94 -21.56
C GLY A 13 2.43 40.00 -20.52
N VAL A 14 2.45 41.20 -20.98
CA VAL A 14 2.29 42.30 -20.08
C VAL A 14 0.81 42.62 -20.08
N GLY A 15 0.18 42.26 -19.04
CA GLY A 15 -1.18 42.61 -18.84
C GLY A 15 -1.31 43.46 -17.62
N LEU A 16 -1.63 44.66 -17.86
CA LEU A 16 -1.99 45.53 -16.77
C LEU A 16 -3.42 45.23 -16.42
N ALA A 17 -3.56 44.66 -15.33
CA ALA A 17 -4.88 44.45 -14.82
C ALA A 17 -5.10 45.37 -13.67
N ALA A 18 -6.09 46.09 -13.79
CA ALA A 18 -6.53 46.96 -12.73
C ALA A 18 -7.00 46.13 -11.58
N ALA A 19 -6.53 46.42 -10.48
CA ALA A 19 -6.93 45.77 -9.29
C ALA A 19 -8.28 46.27 -8.89
N THR A 20 -9.19 45.45 -8.99
CA THR A 20 -10.40 45.66 -8.26
C THR A 20 -10.29 44.92 -6.97
N LEU A 21 -10.31 45.66 -5.98
CA LEU A 21 -10.34 45.08 -4.72
C LEU A 21 -11.67 44.56 -4.47
N ALA A 22 -11.77 43.39 -4.64
CA ALA A 22 -12.90 42.74 -4.09
C ALA A 22 -12.42 42.13 -2.79
N ALA A 23 -12.79 42.70 -1.84
CA ALA A 23 -12.53 42.14 -0.60
C ALA A 23 -13.47 41.05 -0.40
N CYS A 24 -13.05 40.00 -0.67
CA CYS A 24 -13.72 38.90 -0.33
C CYS A 24 -13.23 38.40 0.84
N SER A 25 -13.82 38.64 1.76
CA SER A 25 -13.44 37.99 2.80
C SER A 25 -14.13 36.82 2.88
N GLY A 26 -13.88 36.01 2.48
CA GLY A 26 -14.46 34.91 2.69
C GLY A 26 -13.63 33.99 3.04
N GLY A 27 -13.35 33.80 3.85
CA GLY A 27 -12.46 32.99 4.13
C GLY A 27 -12.63 31.66 4.19
N ASP A 28 -12.79 31.10 3.68
CA ASP A 28 -12.79 29.97 3.69
C ASP A 28 -12.01 29.26 3.28
N SER A 29 -11.53 28.81 3.69
CA SER A 29 -10.75 28.04 3.62
C SER A 29 -11.00 26.93 3.30
N GLY A 30 -10.90 26.68 2.72
CA GLY A 30 -10.93 25.72 2.30
C GLY A 30 -10.44 24.63 2.46
N ASP A 31 -10.60 24.04 2.57
CA ASP A 31 -10.28 23.05 2.62
C ASP A 31 -10.25 22.27 1.89
N SER A 32 -9.82 21.91 1.66
CA SER A 32 -9.37 21.12 1.10
C SER A 32 -9.69 19.97 1.25
N GLY A 33 -10.12 19.66 1.36
CA GLY A 33 -10.26 18.67 1.32
C GLY A 33 -10.13 17.67 0.93
N ASP A 34 -10.12 17.34 0.70
CA ASP A 34 -10.01 16.50 0.33
C ASP A 34 -10.15 15.45 0.49
N GLU A 35 -10.16 15.17 0.66
CA GLU A 35 -10.21 14.30 0.73
C GLU A 35 -10.61 13.49 0.70
N VAL A 36 -10.83 13.14 0.63
CA VAL A 36 -11.09 12.37 0.62
C VAL A 36 -11.39 11.51 0.65
N SER A 37 -11.40 11.35 0.59
CA SER A 37 -11.54 10.60 0.56
C SER A 37 -11.89 9.70 0.74
N GLY A 38 -12.18 9.51 0.80
CA GLY A 38 -12.49 8.74 0.88
C GLY A 38 -12.44 7.70 1.22
N ALA A 39 -12.57 7.43 1.20
CA ALA A 39 -12.73 6.48 1.36
C ALA A 39 -12.22 5.54 1.67
N ALA A 40 -11.72 5.51 1.94
CA ALA A 40 -11.47 4.56 2.35
C ALA A 40 -10.57 3.70 2.08
N SER A 41 -10.11 3.55 1.20
CA SER A 41 -9.13 2.64 0.97
C SER A 41 -7.83 3.21 1.23
N GLU A 42 -7.15 2.73 2.15
CA GLU A 42 -5.83 3.16 2.46
C GLU A 42 -4.85 2.35 1.65
N GLU A 43 -3.97 3.01 0.96
CA GLU A 43 -2.93 2.32 0.23
C GLU A 43 -1.95 1.67 1.20
N LEU A 44 -1.80 0.36 1.09
CA LEU A 44 -0.87 -0.38 1.92
C LEU A 44 0.52 -0.41 1.31
N THR A 45 0.60 -0.66 0.02
CA THR A 45 1.87 -0.75 -0.69
C THR A 45 1.60 -0.70 -2.19
N THR A 46 2.64 -0.87 -3.00
CA THR A 46 2.49 -0.97 -4.44
C THR A 46 2.76 -2.40 -4.89
N THR A 47 2.26 -2.73 -6.06
CA THR A 47 2.48 -4.08 -6.61
C THR A 47 3.95 -4.35 -6.87
N ALA A 48 4.73 -3.32 -7.16
CA ALA A 48 6.15 -3.47 -7.42
C ALA A 48 6.95 -3.81 -6.17
N ASP A 49 6.41 -3.49 -4.99
CA ASP A 49 7.10 -3.75 -3.74
C ASP A 49 6.90 -5.18 -3.23
N VAL A 50 6.00 -5.94 -3.85
CA VAL A 50 5.72 -7.30 -3.43
C VAL A 50 6.33 -8.26 -4.44
N PRO A 51 7.45 -8.91 -4.10
CA PRO A 51 8.10 -9.82 -5.04
C PRO A 51 7.25 -11.05 -5.34
N VAL A 52 7.37 -11.55 -6.56
CA VAL A 52 6.72 -12.81 -6.95
C VAL A 52 7.36 -13.95 -6.17
N GLY A 53 6.54 -14.82 -5.63
CA GLY A 53 7.02 -15.93 -4.82
C GLY A 53 7.47 -15.53 -3.43
N SER A 54 7.08 -14.36 -2.98
CA SER A 54 7.43 -13.84 -1.68
C SER A 54 6.34 -12.92 -1.17
N GLY A 55 6.66 -12.06 -0.23
CA GLY A 55 5.72 -11.10 0.31
C GLY A 55 6.43 -10.07 1.16
N ILE A 56 5.68 -9.12 1.64
CA ILE A 56 6.18 -8.08 2.53
C ILE A 56 5.22 -7.91 3.69
N ILE A 57 5.71 -7.27 4.73
CA ILE A 57 4.92 -6.99 5.92
C ILE A 57 4.75 -5.48 6.00
N VAL A 58 3.49 -5.06 6.06
CA VAL A 58 3.14 -3.65 6.18
C VAL A 58 2.33 -3.50 7.45
N GLY A 59 2.93 -2.98 8.50
CA GLY A 59 2.29 -2.89 9.81
C GLY A 59 1.93 -4.27 10.33
N GLU A 60 0.66 -4.53 10.50
CA GLU A 60 0.18 -5.83 10.94
C GLU A 60 -0.48 -6.62 9.81
N THR A 61 -0.21 -6.27 8.58
CA THR A 61 -0.73 -6.94 7.41
C THR A 61 0.43 -7.51 6.59
N ILE A 62 0.27 -8.72 6.14
CA ILE A 62 1.25 -9.34 5.25
C ILE A 62 0.63 -9.39 3.86
N ILE A 63 1.35 -8.94 2.87
CA ILE A 63 0.90 -8.99 1.49
C ILE A 63 1.84 -9.92 0.73
N THR A 64 1.27 -10.91 0.08
CA THR A 64 2.05 -11.91 -0.66
C THR A 64 1.71 -11.90 -2.13
N GLN A 65 2.63 -12.38 -2.93
CA GLN A 65 2.41 -12.62 -4.35
C GLN A 65 2.90 -14.02 -4.70
N PRO A 66 2.07 -15.04 -4.44
CA PRO A 66 2.48 -16.43 -4.69
C PRO A 66 2.86 -16.69 -6.14
N VAL A 67 2.10 -16.11 -7.05
CA VAL A 67 2.41 -16.14 -8.47
C VAL A 67 2.22 -14.75 -9.03
N ALA A 68 2.80 -14.48 -10.16
CA ALA A 68 2.76 -13.15 -10.75
C ALA A 68 1.32 -12.67 -10.93
N GLY A 69 1.01 -11.51 -10.38
CA GLY A 69 -0.30 -10.90 -10.49
C GLY A 69 -1.32 -11.37 -9.46
N ASP A 70 -0.98 -12.35 -8.62
CA ASP A 70 -1.90 -12.87 -7.62
C ASP A 70 -1.49 -12.37 -6.24
N PHE A 71 -2.17 -11.35 -5.77
CA PHE A 71 -1.87 -10.71 -4.50
C PHE A 71 -2.85 -11.16 -3.42
N LYS A 72 -2.31 -11.50 -2.27
CA LYS A 72 -3.09 -11.92 -1.11
C LYS A 72 -2.66 -11.16 0.11
N ALA A 73 -3.55 -11.02 1.05
CA ALA A 73 -3.23 -10.35 2.30
C ALA A 73 -3.70 -11.16 3.50
N PHE A 74 -2.93 -11.09 4.55
CA PHE A 74 -3.21 -11.82 5.78
C PHE A 74 -2.85 -10.95 6.98
N SER A 75 -3.51 -11.20 8.08
CA SER A 75 -3.11 -10.60 9.34
C SER A 75 -1.74 -11.15 9.73
N ALA A 76 -0.86 -10.30 10.19
CA ALA A 76 0.45 -10.72 10.65
C ALA A 76 0.41 -11.37 12.03
N VAL A 77 -0.76 -11.44 12.65
CA VAL A 77 -0.90 -12.05 13.96
C VAL A 77 -0.87 -13.57 13.83
N CYS A 78 0.13 -14.18 14.46
CA CYS A 78 0.27 -15.62 14.44
C CYS A 78 -0.91 -16.27 15.14
N THR A 79 -1.51 -17.27 14.50
CA THR A 79 -2.69 -17.92 15.05
C THR A 79 -2.41 -18.80 16.26
N HIS A 80 -1.14 -19.09 16.53
CA HIS A 80 -0.78 -19.90 17.68
C HIS A 80 -0.81 -19.12 18.98
N SER A 81 -0.11 -17.99 19.02
CA SER A 81 0.04 -17.26 20.28
C SER A 81 -0.10 -15.76 20.16
N GLY A 82 -0.56 -15.26 19.05
CA GLY A 82 -0.76 -13.82 18.88
C GLY A 82 0.50 -13.01 18.64
N CYS A 83 1.65 -13.66 18.46
CA CYS A 83 2.87 -12.96 18.11
C CYS A 83 2.78 -12.43 16.68
N LEU A 84 3.50 -11.37 16.40
CA LEU A 84 3.52 -10.84 15.06
C LEU A 84 4.56 -11.56 14.21
N ILE A 85 4.16 -11.97 13.03
CA ILE A 85 5.06 -12.51 12.04
C ILE A 85 5.96 -11.37 11.57
N ASN A 86 7.25 -11.59 11.58
CA ASN A 86 8.20 -10.54 11.26
C ASN A 86 9.19 -10.89 10.16
N ALA A 87 9.01 -12.00 9.51
CA ALA A 87 9.93 -12.41 8.46
C ALA A 87 9.23 -13.19 7.37
N VAL A 88 9.61 -12.90 6.14
CA VAL A 88 9.20 -13.68 4.98
C VAL A 88 10.49 -14.19 4.37
N ALA A 89 10.63 -15.50 4.33
CA ALA A 89 11.85 -16.11 3.82
C ALA A 89 11.53 -17.47 3.23
N ASP A 90 12.23 -17.80 2.14
CA ASP A 90 12.10 -19.10 1.48
C ASP A 90 10.66 -19.46 1.12
N GLY A 91 9.88 -18.45 0.76
CA GLY A 91 8.49 -18.66 0.38
C GLY A 91 7.56 -18.97 1.54
N THR A 92 7.97 -18.65 2.77
CA THR A 92 7.15 -18.85 3.95
C THR A 92 7.12 -17.60 4.83
N LEU A 93 6.04 -17.51 5.60
CA LEU A 93 5.84 -16.46 6.58
C LEU A 93 6.19 -17.04 7.94
N ASN A 94 7.17 -16.47 8.59
CA ASN A 94 7.77 -17.07 9.80
C ASN A 94 7.40 -16.32 11.07
N CYS A 95 6.85 -17.05 12.02
CA CYS A 95 6.58 -16.51 13.34
C CYS A 95 7.81 -16.68 14.23
N PRO A 96 8.30 -15.62 14.87
CA PRO A 96 9.52 -15.71 15.67
C PRO A 96 9.32 -16.37 17.03
N CYS A 97 8.10 -16.41 17.54
CA CYS A 97 7.88 -16.87 18.92
C CYS A 97 8.13 -18.36 19.10
N HIS A 98 7.58 -19.19 18.23
CA HIS A 98 7.68 -20.63 18.38
C HIS A 98 8.04 -21.34 17.07
N GLY A 99 8.42 -20.57 16.07
CA GLY A 99 8.86 -21.15 14.80
C GLY A 99 7.76 -21.62 13.88
N SER A 100 6.54 -21.20 14.09
CA SER A 100 5.45 -21.53 13.17
C SER A 100 5.72 -20.92 11.81
N LYS A 101 5.37 -21.64 10.77
CA LYS A 101 5.54 -21.18 9.39
C LYS A 101 4.24 -21.33 8.62
N PHE A 102 4.00 -20.36 7.78
CA PHE A 102 2.81 -20.36 6.93
C PHE A 102 3.25 -20.17 5.48
N SER A 103 2.48 -20.74 4.57
CA SER A 103 2.77 -20.56 3.15
C SER A 103 2.33 -19.16 2.71
N LEU A 104 2.68 -18.81 1.49
CA LEU A 104 2.22 -17.53 0.92
C LEU A 104 0.71 -17.50 0.73
N ASP A 105 0.05 -18.63 0.82
CA ASP A 105 -1.41 -18.72 0.79
C ASP A 105 -2.02 -18.69 2.18
N GLY A 106 -1.20 -18.50 3.19
CA GLY A 106 -1.67 -18.41 4.57
C GLY A 106 -1.85 -19.76 5.27
N ALA A 107 -1.61 -20.85 4.58
CA ALA A 107 -1.78 -22.19 5.17
C ALA A 107 -0.63 -22.53 6.11
N VAL A 108 -0.92 -23.34 7.12
CA VAL A 108 0.11 -23.77 8.04
C VAL A 108 1.07 -24.73 7.33
N VAL A 109 2.35 -24.39 7.36
CA VAL A 109 3.41 -25.25 6.84
C VAL A 109 4.10 -25.98 7.98
N ARG A 110 4.25 -25.30 9.11
CA ARG A 110 4.91 -25.87 10.26
C ARG A 110 4.27 -25.35 11.53
N GLY A 111 3.95 -26.27 12.43
CA GLY A 111 3.43 -25.89 13.75
C GLY A 111 4.47 -25.22 14.61
N PRO A 112 4.04 -24.82 15.81
CA PRO A 112 2.85 -25.23 16.55
C PRO A 112 1.53 -24.62 16.13
N ALA A 113 1.50 -23.63 15.23
CA ALA A 113 0.23 -23.09 14.77
C ALA A 113 -0.60 -24.20 14.10
N ALA A 114 -1.88 -24.25 14.40
CA ALA A 114 -2.77 -25.27 13.87
C ALA A 114 -3.84 -24.71 12.92
N ARG A 115 -3.90 -23.39 12.82
CA ARG A 115 -4.89 -22.72 11.96
C ARG A 115 -4.19 -21.83 10.96
N PRO A 116 -4.75 -21.67 9.75
CA PRO A 116 -4.17 -20.75 8.78
C PRO A 116 -4.26 -19.32 9.27
N LEU A 117 -3.50 -18.45 8.65
CA LEU A 117 -3.56 -17.03 8.95
C LEU A 117 -4.92 -16.47 8.53
N THR A 118 -5.35 -15.43 9.22
CA THR A 118 -6.61 -14.77 8.90
C THR A 118 -6.41 -13.95 7.62
N GLU A 119 -7.26 -14.17 6.65
CA GLU A 119 -7.20 -13.40 5.41
C GLU A 119 -7.75 -12.00 5.62
N GLU A 120 -7.15 -11.06 4.94
CA GLU A 120 -7.62 -9.70 4.90
C GLU A 120 -7.95 -9.33 3.47
N THR A 121 -8.98 -8.51 3.31
CA THR A 121 -9.42 -8.10 1.99
C THR A 121 -8.56 -6.95 1.48
N ILE A 122 -8.08 -7.09 0.27
CA ILE A 122 -7.36 -6.03 -0.42
C ILE A 122 -7.88 -5.89 -1.84
N THR A 123 -7.62 -4.74 -2.42
CA THR A 123 -7.95 -4.47 -3.81
C THR A 123 -6.71 -3.92 -4.49
N VAL A 124 -6.43 -4.40 -5.68
CA VAL A 124 -5.34 -3.87 -6.49
C VAL A 124 -5.93 -2.85 -7.45
N GLN A 125 -5.48 -1.61 -7.33
CA GLN A 125 -5.93 -0.51 -8.17
C GLN A 125 -4.73 0.02 -8.93
N GLY A 126 -4.62 -0.37 -10.21
CA GLY A 126 -3.43 -0.03 -10.98
C GLY A 126 -2.20 -0.65 -10.35
N ASP A 127 -1.29 0.18 -9.89
CA ASP A 127 -0.10 -0.28 -9.21
C ASP A 127 -0.20 -0.21 -7.70
N SER A 128 -1.35 0.17 -7.17
CA SER A 128 -1.54 0.31 -5.73
C SER A 128 -2.31 -0.86 -5.16
N ILE A 129 -1.93 -1.27 -3.97
CA ILE A 129 -2.66 -2.29 -3.21
C ILE A 129 -3.26 -1.58 -2.00
N VAL A 130 -4.58 -1.62 -1.92
CA VAL A 130 -5.30 -0.89 -0.90
C VAL A 130 -6.10 -1.84 -0.02
N ALA A 131 -6.34 -1.43 1.22
CA ALA A 131 -7.12 -2.21 2.16
C ALA A 131 -8.59 -2.15 1.80
N GLY A 132 -9.27 -3.24 1.98
CA GLY A 132 -10.70 -3.29 1.78
C GLY A 132 -11.10 -3.71 0.43
#